data_77d6785917fc80bcf19051a14f9eeb32
#
_entry.id   77d6785917fc80bcf19051a14f9eeb32
#
_cell.length_a   1.000
_cell.length_b   1.000
_cell.length_c   1.000
_cell.angle_alpha   90.00
_cell.angle_beta   90.00
_cell.angle_gamma   90.00
#
_symmetry.space_group_name_H-M   'P 1'
#
loop_
_entity.id
_entity.type
_entity.pdbx_description
1 polymer ?
#
loop_
_entity_poly.entity_id
_entity_poly.type
_entity_poly.pdbx_seq_one_letter_code
_entity_poly.pdbx_strand_id
1 'polypeptide(L)'
;MILPSKHIRISESLLGLGAYLMFYLKDGPKTVDQLWFKVSKQNETKKAFAYHGFDNVVLALNYLFIIGVIELNSEGLIYNAAN
;
A
#
# COMPACT_ATOMS: atom_id res chain seq x y z
N MET A 1 -29.52 -3.42 -3.49
CA MET A 1 -28.72 -3.83 -3.17
C MET A 1 -27.62 -3.21 -3.46
N ILE A 2 -26.97 -3.21 -2.92
CA ILE A 2 -26.08 -2.75 -3.13
C ILE A 2 -25.29 -3.01 -3.90
N LEU A 3 -24.82 -2.49 -4.44
CA LEU A 3 -24.11 -2.78 -5.16
C LEU A 3 -22.96 -3.01 -4.65
N PRO A 4 -22.82 -4.05 -4.41
CA PRO A 4 -21.63 -4.57 -3.96
C PRO A 4 -20.47 -4.30 -4.84
N SER A 5 -20.71 -4.05 -6.04
CA SER A 5 -19.61 -3.81 -6.96
C SER A 5 -18.72 -2.67 -6.52
N LYS A 6 -19.29 -1.69 -5.84
CA LYS A 6 -18.49 -0.59 -5.37
C LYS A 6 -17.56 -1.02 -4.25
N HIS A 7 -18.06 -1.85 -3.34
CA HIS A 7 -17.22 -2.35 -2.28
C HIS A 7 -16.15 -3.28 -2.80
N ILE A 8 -16.49 -4.07 -3.80
CA ILE A 8 -15.52 -4.96 -4.39
C ILE A 8 -14.39 -4.17 -5.02
N ARG A 9 -14.71 -3.07 -5.68
CA ARG A 9 -13.69 -2.24 -6.27
C ARG A 9 -12.76 -1.65 -5.24
N ILE A 10 -13.31 -1.21 -4.12
CA ILE A 10 -12.49 -0.64 -3.06
C ILE A 10 -11.55 -1.70 -2.51
N SER A 11 -12.07 -2.90 -2.30
CA SER A 11 -11.26 -3.99 -1.81
C SER A 11 -10.14 -4.33 -2.77
N GLU A 12 -10.47 -4.42 -4.04
CA GLU A 12 -9.46 -4.72 -5.04
C GLU A 12 -8.41 -3.64 -5.11
N SER A 13 -8.84 -2.39 -4.95
CA SER A 13 -7.94 -1.27 -5.00
C SER A 13 -6.96 -1.31 -3.84
N LEU A 14 -7.44 -1.61 -2.64
CA LEU A 14 -6.58 -1.70 -1.48
C LEU A 14 -5.65 -2.90 -1.56
N LEU A 15 -6.15 -4.00 -2.08
CA LEU A 15 -5.33 -5.18 -2.25
C LEU A 15 -4.23 -4.91 -3.27
N GLY A 16 -4.57 -4.26 -4.35
CA GLY A 16 -3.58 -3.88 -5.36
C GLY A 16 -2.56 -2.92 -4.81
N LEU A 17 -3.01 -1.96 -4.00
CA LEU A 17 -2.10 -1.02 -3.37
C LEU A 17 -1.16 -1.74 -2.43
N GLY A 18 -1.67 -2.69 -1.66
CA GLY A 18 -0.82 -3.47 -0.77
C GLY A 18 0.26 -4.21 -1.52
N ALA A 19 -0.11 -4.84 -2.63
CA ALA A 19 0.86 -5.56 -3.45
C ALA A 19 1.91 -4.62 -4.01
N TYR A 20 1.50 -3.43 -4.41
CA TYR A 20 2.40 -2.44 -4.95
C TYR A 20 3.41 -1.99 -3.89
N LEU A 21 2.92 -1.76 -2.68
CA LEU A 21 3.81 -1.39 -1.59
C LEU A 21 4.80 -2.50 -1.26
N MET A 22 4.34 -3.74 -1.26
CA MET A 22 5.22 -4.87 -1.03
C MET A 22 6.30 -4.94 -2.11
N PHE A 23 5.93 -4.65 -3.33
CA PHE A 23 6.89 -4.64 -4.43
C PHE A 23 8.00 -3.62 -4.16
N TYR A 24 7.63 -2.43 -3.69
CA TYR A 24 8.64 -1.42 -3.39
C TYR A 24 9.52 -1.82 -2.23
N LEU A 25 8.99 -2.56 -1.29
CA LEU A 25 9.76 -2.98 -0.13
C LEU A 25 10.77 -4.07 -0.48
N LYS A 26 10.69 -4.65 -1.66
CA LYS A 26 11.67 -5.63 -2.06
C LYS A 26 13.07 -5.05 -2.16
N ASP A 27 13.17 -3.77 -2.45
CA ASP A 27 14.46 -3.12 -2.59
C ASP A 27 15.08 -2.75 -1.26
N GLY A 28 14.35 -2.92 -0.18
CA GLY A 28 14.86 -2.61 1.15
C GLY A 28 13.85 -1.82 1.95
N PRO A 29 14.15 -1.59 3.21
CA PRO A 29 13.23 -0.85 4.07
C PRO A 29 12.98 0.57 3.59
N LYS A 30 11.79 1.07 3.89
CA LYS A 30 11.38 2.40 3.46
C LYS A 30 10.61 3.09 4.57
N THR A 31 10.63 4.41 4.54
CA THR A 31 9.75 5.17 5.42
C THR A 31 8.37 5.26 4.79
N VAL A 32 7.39 5.64 5.61
CA VAL A 32 6.04 5.88 5.10
C VAL A 32 6.08 6.98 4.03
N ASP A 33 6.89 8.02 4.25
CA ASP A 33 6.98 9.11 3.30
C ASP A 33 7.53 8.64 1.96
N GLN A 34 8.51 7.75 1.99
CA GLN A 34 9.06 7.22 0.75
C GLN A 34 8.02 6.40 0.00
N LEU A 35 7.26 5.61 0.72
CA LEU A 35 6.19 4.82 0.09
C LEU A 35 5.12 5.73 -0.47
N TRP A 36 4.75 6.76 0.29
CA TRP A 36 3.76 7.71 -0.20
C TRP A 36 4.25 8.43 -1.45
N PHE A 37 5.53 8.79 -1.47
CA PHE A 37 6.08 9.45 -2.63
C PHE A 37 5.93 8.58 -3.87
N LYS A 38 6.21 7.29 -3.74
CA LYS A 38 6.07 6.38 -4.86
C LYS A 38 4.62 6.28 -5.32
N VAL A 39 3.69 6.20 -4.37
CA VAL A 39 2.29 6.10 -4.73
C VAL A 39 1.81 7.38 -5.39
N SER A 40 2.25 8.53 -4.88
CA SER A 40 1.81 9.79 -5.46
C SER A 40 2.33 9.95 -6.88
N LYS A 41 3.52 9.46 -7.15
CA LYS A 41 4.03 9.47 -8.51
C LYS A 41 3.20 8.57 -9.42
N GLN A 42 2.80 7.42 -8.90
CA GLN A 42 1.96 6.51 -9.65
C GLN A 42 0.62 7.16 -9.95
N ASN A 43 0.07 7.89 -8.99
CA ASN A 43 -1.19 8.59 -9.20
C ASN A 43 -1.10 9.60 -10.35
N GLU A 44 0.07 10.17 -10.56
CA GLU A 44 0.24 11.16 -11.61
C GLU A 44 0.28 10.56 -12.99
N THR A 45 0.55 9.28 -13.10
CA THR A 45 0.57 8.65 -14.40
C THR A 45 -0.85 8.30 -14.74
N LYS A 46 -1.25 8.35 -15.91
CA LYS A 46 -2.60 8.02 -16.25
C LYS A 46 -2.87 6.53 -16.25
N LYS A 47 -1.87 5.77 -15.88
CA LYS A 47 -2.01 4.34 -15.97
C LYS A 47 -2.50 3.71 -14.69
N ALA A 48 -2.58 4.49 -13.63
CA ALA A 48 -3.07 3.93 -12.38
C ALA A 48 -4.52 3.57 -12.51
N PHE A 49 -4.90 2.39 -12.01
CA PHE A 49 -6.27 2.00 -12.03
C PHE A 49 -7.10 2.84 -11.12
N ALA A 50 -6.53 3.28 -10.02
CA ALA A 50 -7.28 4.05 -9.04
C ALA A 50 -6.34 5.05 -8.42
N TYR A 51 -6.91 6.16 -8.02
CA TYR A 51 -6.19 7.17 -7.28
C TYR A 51 -6.16 6.77 -5.82
N HIS A 52 -4.99 6.79 -5.22
CA HIS A 52 -4.85 6.45 -3.81
C HIS A 52 -4.33 7.67 -3.05
N GLY A 53 -5.10 8.16 -2.11
CA GLY A 53 -4.63 9.20 -1.23
C GLY A 53 -3.76 8.65 -0.14
N PHE A 54 -3.20 9.53 0.64
CA PHE A 54 -2.33 9.15 1.73
C PHE A 54 -3.05 8.24 2.73
N ASP A 55 -4.32 8.52 2.98
CA ASP A 55 -5.09 7.71 3.92
C ASP A 55 -5.22 6.26 3.44
N ASN A 56 -5.32 6.05 2.14
CA ASN A 56 -5.37 4.70 1.61
C ASN A 56 -4.04 3.98 1.81
N VAL A 57 -2.94 4.72 1.67
CA VAL A 57 -1.63 4.12 1.91
C VAL A 57 -1.52 3.68 3.36
N VAL A 58 -1.95 4.54 4.29
CA VAL A 58 -1.91 4.19 5.70
C VAL A 58 -2.79 2.98 5.98
N LEU A 59 -3.97 2.95 5.38
CA LEU A 59 -4.89 1.83 5.57
C LEU A 59 -4.28 0.53 5.05
N ALA A 60 -3.68 0.57 3.87
CA ALA A 60 -3.06 -0.62 3.31
C ALA A 60 -1.90 -1.09 4.18
N LEU A 61 -1.09 -0.17 4.67
CA LEU A 61 0.02 -0.53 5.55
C LEU A 61 -0.48 -1.16 6.84
N ASN A 62 -1.53 -0.59 7.42
CA ASN A 62 -2.09 -1.19 8.63
C ASN A 62 -2.55 -2.62 8.39
N TYR A 63 -3.18 -2.85 7.25
CA TYR A 63 -3.61 -4.19 6.92
C TYR A 63 -2.40 -5.14 6.80
N LEU A 64 -1.35 -4.68 6.13
CA LEU A 64 -0.17 -5.51 5.95
C LEU A 64 0.53 -5.80 7.29
N PHE A 65 0.53 -4.82 8.21
CA PHE A 65 1.05 -5.06 9.56
C PHE A 65 0.21 -6.11 10.28
N ILE A 66 -1.10 -6.01 10.17
CA ILE A 66 -1.98 -6.93 10.89
C ILE A 66 -1.76 -8.37 10.42
N ILE A 67 -1.60 -8.56 9.13
CA ILE A 67 -1.39 -9.92 8.64
C ILE A 67 0.07 -10.35 8.72
N GLY A 68 0.95 -9.47 9.16
CA GLY A 68 2.31 -9.88 9.52
C GLY A 68 3.29 -9.92 8.38
N VAL A 69 2.98 -9.33 7.23
CA VAL A 69 3.92 -9.37 6.12
C VAL A 69 4.85 -8.17 6.07
N ILE A 70 4.61 -7.16 6.90
CA ILE A 70 5.54 -6.06 7.05
C ILE A 70 5.72 -5.76 8.52
N GLU A 71 6.86 -5.15 8.86
CA GLU A 71 7.17 -4.76 10.22
C GLU A 71 7.99 -3.49 10.19
N LEU A 72 8.08 -2.84 11.35
CA LEU A 72 8.94 -1.68 11.52
C LEU A 72 10.23 -2.11 12.21
N ASN A 73 11.33 -1.58 11.77
CA ASN A 73 12.57 -1.84 12.46
C ASN A 73 12.81 -0.74 13.52
N SER A 74 13.95 -0.80 14.20
CA SER A 74 14.23 0.13 15.29
C SER A 74 14.41 1.56 14.79
N GLU A 75 14.63 1.73 13.52
CA GLU A 75 14.81 3.07 12.97
C GLU A 75 13.52 3.62 12.37
N GLY A 76 12.43 2.91 12.53
CA GLY A 76 11.15 3.38 12.02
C GLY A 76 10.93 3.09 10.54
N LEU A 77 11.76 2.24 9.96
CA LEU A 77 11.60 1.87 8.57
C LEU A 77 10.72 0.63 8.44
N ILE A 78 9.91 0.62 7.43
CA ILE A 78 9.02 -0.50 7.15
C ILE A 78 9.76 -1.46 6.24
N TYR A 79 9.69 -2.75 6.55
CA TYR A 79 10.37 -3.73 5.73
C TYR A 79 9.50 -4.97 5.53
N ASN A 80 9.86 -5.72 4.51
CA ASN A 80 9.14 -6.94 4.13
C ASN A 80 9.54 -8.05 5.10
N ALA A 81 8.61 -8.48 5.91
CA ALA A 81 8.83 -9.52 6.90
C ALA A 81 8.29 -10.87 6.45
N ALA A 82 7.84 -10.96 5.22
CA ALA A 82 7.19 -12.18 4.74
C ALA A 82 8.15 -13.29 4.42
N ASN A 83 9.42 -13.01 4.33
CA ASN A 83 10.34 -14.08 4.06
C ASN A 83 10.77 -14.74 5.29
#